data_fa0aca7793c2714a56f263c604ba7cae
#
_entry.id   fa0aca7793c2714a56f263c604ba7cae
#
_cell.length_a   1.000
_cell.length_b   1.000
_cell.length_c   1.000
_cell.angle_alpha   90.00
_cell.angle_beta   90.00
_cell.angle_gamma   90.00
#
_symmetry.space_group_name_H-M   'P 1'
#
loop_
_entity.id
_entity.type
_entity.pdbx_description
1 polymer ?
#
loop_
_entity_poly.entity_id
_entity_poly.type
_entity_poly.pdbx_seq_one_letter_code
_entity_poly.pdbx_strand_id
1 'polypeptide(L)'
;MADKIRLLPEIISNQIKAGEVVEYPSSAIKEMVENAIDAGATKVTVNFSNGGRDLIQIIDNGCGMSPSDARMAFECHATSKIRELDDIYALDTFGFRGEALASIASIAQVELITRQADAEIGTKVVINGGEFVSQTPVAAPVGSQFLVKNIFYNTPGRRKFIDDRQSQLPNMIKTEFRRVALCHPEVSMELLSDKAMVYSLPKASLLERIVGIIGPTAKKSLIEVGVETSIAKIEGYISRASAAKVRADQYLFVNGRYFKSPYLNKAVAKAYEHLIPNGSQPSFFIYLTVNPDRVDVNVHAQKIEVRFADTDAIWQIINAAVREALAKTGSVPMMDFEAEDLIDIPVATTDVIYQMPKATTCDNYNPFASEGGNSETRPIKSTLSDSGYDFINRTAEMDFSLPPISGSDEFDIIESEPAEQYLELESAVDTTISAVHYIGRRYASMMVGGVLCAIDLTRARERILFDRYSALLDGGKSISQQLLFPQTLTLSEAEFSLLEEWMVDFAALGFDISLQSGCTININGIPAELSAERIDIAIYELLQSLALPHEVESMRREQMALTLAKSEAAKRVQYSQADAEAIAEQLMVCKEHKTSPSGKTIITYITLDDIQQKLA
;
A
#
# COMPACT_ATOMS: atom_id res chain seq x y z
N MET A 1 45.70 24.21 24.63
CA MET A 1 44.43 23.39 24.62
C MET A 1 44.79 22.12 23.89
N ALA A 2 44.51 20.93 24.47
CA ALA A 2 44.75 19.69 23.77
C ALA A 2 43.72 19.52 22.63
N ASP A 3 44.18 19.01 21.51
CA ASP A 3 43.34 18.77 20.34
C ASP A 3 42.17 17.84 20.67
N LYS A 4 40.96 18.29 20.44
CA LYS A 4 39.73 17.53 20.77
C LYS A 4 39.36 16.49 19.71
N ILE A 5 39.82 16.67 18.47
CA ILE A 5 39.53 15.78 17.34
C ILE A 5 40.62 14.71 17.27
N ARG A 6 40.23 13.45 17.28
CA ARG A 6 41.12 12.29 17.12
C ARG A 6 40.57 11.32 16.09
N LEU A 7 41.46 10.68 15.34
CA LEU A 7 41.10 9.57 14.46
C LEU A 7 40.60 8.39 15.32
N LEU A 8 39.44 7.84 14.97
CA LEU A 8 38.93 6.64 15.61
C LEU A 8 39.74 5.43 15.20
N PRO A 9 39.98 4.48 16.11
CA PRO A 9 40.49 3.17 15.73
C PRO A 9 39.59 2.51 14.67
N GLU A 10 40.22 1.81 13.74
CA GLU A 10 39.55 1.20 12.59
C GLU A 10 38.42 0.23 13.02
N ILE A 11 38.64 -0.55 14.07
CA ILE A 11 37.60 -1.44 14.64
C ILE A 11 36.34 -0.69 15.07
N ILE A 12 36.52 0.47 15.75
CA ILE A 12 35.37 1.28 16.21
C ILE A 12 34.67 1.92 15.00
N SER A 13 35.42 2.41 14.04
CA SER A 13 34.87 2.95 12.79
C SER A 13 34.04 1.91 12.05
N ASN A 14 34.53 0.67 11.97
CA ASN A 14 33.84 -0.44 11.32
C ASN A 14 32.58 -0.86 12.09
N GLN A 15 32.59 -0.84 13.44
CA GLN A 15 31.40 -1.10 14.24
C GLN A 15 30.31 -0.02 14.07
N ILE A 16 30.69 1.25 13.91
CA ILE A 16 29.74 2.34 13.64
C ILE A 16 29.13 2.14 12.25
N LYS A 17 29.95 1.92 11.22
CA LYS A 17 29.49 1.63 9.85
C LYS A 17 28.60 0.37 9.78
N ALA A 18 29.01 -0.69 10.48
CA ALA A 18 28.20 -1.91 10.57
C ALA A 18 26.80 -1.63 11.10
N GLY A 19 26.68 -0.63 11.97
CA GLY A 19 25.40 -0.16 12.47
C GLY A 19 24.47 0.40 11.41
N GLU A 20 24.99 0.98 10.38
CA GLU A 20 24.23 1.55 9.25
C GLU A 20 23.88 0.51 8.19
N VAL A 21 24.77 -0.46 7.97
CA VAL A 21 24.62 -1.51 6.95
C VAL A 21 23.79 -2.69 7.46
N VAL A 22 24.04 -3.14 8.70
CA VAL A 22 23.39 -4.31 9.30
C VAL A 22 22.56 -3.88 10.51
N GLU A 23 21.32 -3.55 10.27
CA GLU A 23 20.37 -3.16 11.33
C GLU A 23 19.78 -4.39 12.05
N TYR A 24 19.46 -5.44 11.30
CA TYR A 24 18.88 -6.69 11.78
C TYR A 24 19.61 -7.91 11.21
N PRO A 25 19.46 -9.10 11.82
CA PRO A 25 19.96 -10.35 11.24
C PRO A 25 19.48 -10.60 9.80
N SER A 26 18.27 -10.17 9.47
CA SER A 26 17.71 -10.25 8.10
C SER A 26 18.51 -9.46 7.07
N SER A 27 19.10 -8.31 7.46
CA SER A 27 19.97 -7.51 6.58
C SER A 27 21.27 -8.26 6.24
N ALA A 28 21.86 -8.93 7.23
CA ALA A 28 23.05 -9.76 7.00
C ALA A 28 22.75 -10.94 6.05
N ILE A 29 21.61 -11.61 6.25
CA ILE A 29 21.17 -12.71 5.35
C ILE A 29 20.99 -12.18 3.93
N LYS A 30 20.31 -11.04 3.75
CA LYS A 30 20.11 -10.43 2.43
C LYS A 30 21.45 -10.21 1.71
N GLU A 31 22.38 -9.48 2.33
CA GLU A 31 23.68 -9.15 1.71
C GLU A 31 24.49 -10.42 1.37
N MET A 32 24.48 -11.45 2.24
CA MET A 32 25.21 -12.68 1.98
C MET A 32 24.55 -13.54 0.90
N VAL A 33 23.23 -13.58 0.80
CA VAL A 33 22.52 -14.30 -0.27
C VAL A 33 22.72 -13.59 -1.61
N GLU A 34 22.67 -12.26 -1.64
CA GLU A 34 23.00 -11.48 -2.83
C GLU A 34 24.43 -11.71 -3.30
N ASN A 35 25.38 -11.82 -2.36
CA ASN A 35 26.76 -12.18 -2.70
C ASN A 35 26.91 -13.60 -3.25
N ALA A 36 26.14 -14.57 -2.75
CA ALA A 36 26.12 -15.92 -3.31
C ALA A 36 25.59 -15.96 -4.75
N ILE A 37 24.55 -15.15 -5.04
CA ILE A 37 24.01 -15.02 -6.40
C ILE A 37 25.02 -14.34 -7.33
N ASP A 38 25.65 -13.25 -6.89
CA ASP A 38 26.74 -12.57 -7.62
C ASP A 38 27.94 -13.51 -7.90
N ALA A 39 28.18 -14.50 -7.03
CA ALA A 39 29.19 -15.56 -7.24
C ALA A 39 28.74 -16.66 -8.23
N GLY A 40 27.59 -16.50 -8.87
CA GLY A 40 27.05 -17.44 -9.86
C GLY A 40 26.48 -18.73 -9.24
N ALA A 41 26.03 -18.68 -7.98
CA ALA A 41 25.43 -19.84 -7.34
C ALA A 41 24.12 -20.26 -8.03
N THR A 42 23.97 -21.54 -8.27
CA THR A 42 22.71 -22.15 -8.77
C THR A 42 21.87 -22.75 -7.64
N LYS A 43 22.46 -22.93 -6.46
CA LYS A 43 21.79 -23.37 -5.24
C LYS A 43 22.30 -22.56 -4.05
N VAL A 44 21.37 -22.03 -3.23
CA VAL A 44 21.65 -21.33 -1.98
C VAL A 44 20.78 -21.91 -0.87
N THR A 45 21.41 -22.31 0.22
CA THR A 45 20.72 -22.81 1.42
C THR A 45 21.00 -21.86 2.58
N VAL A 46 19.94 -21.32 3.18
CA VAL A 46 19.98 -20.44 4.35
C VAL A 46 19.43 -21.18 5.55
N ASN A 47 20.21 -21.29 6.62
CA ASN A 47 19.77 -21.85 7.89
C ASN A 47 20.01 -20.81 9.00
N PHE A 48 19.00 -20.58 9.84
CA PHE A 48 19.15 -19.68 10.98
C PHE A 48 18.56 -20.26 12.26
N SER A 49 19.14 -19.90 13.39
CA SER A 49 18.65 -20.30 14.71
C SER A 49 18.35 -19.08 15.56
N ASN A 50 17.29 -19.19 16.38
CA ASN A 50 16.87 -18.12 17.30
C ASN A 50 16.70 -16.76 16.61
N GLY A 51 15.99 -16.72 15.45
CA GLY A 51 15.81 -15.50 14.69
C GLY A 51 17.10 -14.91 14.09
N GLY A 52 18.13 -15.75 13.89
CA GLY A 52 19.43 -15.35 13.35
C GLY A 52 20.40 -14.78 14.38
N ARG A 53 20.04 -14.78 15.65
CA ARG A 53 20.90 -14.26 16.74
C ARG A 53 22.06 -15.18 17.06
N ASP A 54 21.79 -16.49 17.18
CA ASP A 54 22.78 -17.48 17.60
C ASP A 54 23.59 -17.99 16.42
N LEU A 55 22.90 -18.24 15.28
CA LEU A 55 23.49 -18.71 14.05
C LEU A 55 22.76 -18.21 12.82
N ILE A 56 23.53 -17.75 11.85
CA ILE A 56 23.15 -17.61 10.45
C ILE A 56 24.15 -18.43 9.65
N GLN A 57 23.67 -19.40 8.88
CA GLN A 57 24.48 -20.22 7.99
C GLN A 57 23.98 -20.07 6.58
N ILE A 58 24.89 -19.73 5.65
CA ILE A 58 24.59 -19.64 4.23
C ILE A 58 25.56 -20.54 3.49
N ILE A 59 25.02 -21.41 2.67
CA ILE A 59 25.77 -22.36 1.85
C ILE A 59 25.41 -22.11 0.40
N ASP A 60 26.39 -21.85 -0.42
CA ASP A 60 26.26 -21.69 -1.88
C ASP A 60 27.18 -22.64 -2.64
N ASN A 61 26.87 -22.86 -3.88
CA ASN A 61 27.67 -23.61 -4.83
C ASN A 61 28.25 -22.72 -5.95
N GLY A 62 28.54 -21.46 -5.62
CA GLY A 62 29.13 -20.49 -6.54
C GLY A 62 30.61 -20.76 -6.85
N CYS A 63 31.30 -19.78 -7.41
CA CYS A 63 32.69 -19.91 -7.85
C CYS A 63 33.70 -20.18 -6.70
N GLY A 64 33.32 -19.90 -5.44
CA GLY A 64 34.22 -19.96 -4.30
C GLY A 64 35.30 -18.89 -4.33
N MET A 65 36.26 -18.97 -3.38
CA MET A 65 37.32 -17.98 -3.21
C MET A 65 38.70 -18.67 -3.11
N SER A 66 39.73 -18.01 -3.60
CA SER A 66 41.13 -18.40 -3.34
C SER A 66 41.47 -18.17 -1.85
N PRO A 67 42.53 -18.81 -1.31
CA PRO A 67 42.94 -18.55 0.07
C PRO A 67 43.23 -17.08 0.37
N SER A 68 43.80 -16.35 -0.57
CA SER A 68 44.06 -14.91 -0.46
C SER A 68 42.77 -14.09 -0.48
N ASP A 69 41.86 -14.38 -1.43
CA ASP A 69 40.58 -13.66 -1.54
C ASP A 69 39.68 -13.93 -0.32
N ALA A 70 39.67 -15.17 0.19
CA ALA A 70 38.91 -15.54 1.38
C ALA A 70 39.29 -14.72 2.64
N ARG A 71 40.57 -14.33 2.75
CA ARG A 71 41.01 -13.40 3.78
C ARG A 71 40.66 -11.97 3.48
N MET A 72 40.94 -11.53 2.23
CA MET A 72 40.68 -10.15 1.80
C MET A 72 39.19 -9.78 1.76
N ALA A 73 38.30 -10.74 1.60
CA ALA A 73 36.85 -10.51 1.54
C ALA A 73 36.28 -9.83 2.79
N PHE A 74 37.00 -9.86 3.92
CA PHE A 74 36.60 -9.22 5.18
C PHE A 74 37.32 -7.88 5.43
N GLU A 75 38.19 -7.44 4.52
CA GLU A 75 38.79 -6.10 4.59
C GLU A 75 37.81 -5.06 4.03
N CYS A 76 37.82 -3.86 4.63
CA CYS A 76 36.99 -2.76 4.15
C CYS A 76 37.43 -2.34 2.74
N HIS A 77 36.45 -2.07 1.89
CA HIS A 77 36.65 -1.63 0.50
C HIS A 77 37.28 -2.71 -0.42
N ALA A 78 37.36 -3.96 0.04
CA ALA A 78 37.78 -5.07 -0.81
C ALA A 78 36.57 -5.59 -1.63
N THR A 79 36.65 -5.46 -2.94
CA THR A 79 35.60 -5.90 -3.86
C THR A 79 36.19 -6.46 -5.14
N SER A 80 35.58 -7.50 -5.70
CA SER A 80 35.89 -8.05 -7.02
C SER A 80 35.01 -7.45 -8.13
N LYS A 81 34.03 -6.58 -7.79
CA LYS A 81 32.90 -6.21 -8.65
C LYS A 81 33.09 -4.88 -9.36
N ILE A 82 33.90 -3.97 -8.84
CA ILE A 82 34.25 -2.68 -9.45
C ILE A 82 35.77 -2.50 -9.47
N ARG A 83 36.28 -1.95 -10.55
CA ARG A 83 37.72 -1.62 -10.73
C ARG A 83 37.91 -0.16 -11.14
N GLU A 84 36.96 0.39 -11.90
CA GLU A 84 37.01 1.74 -12.44
C GLU A 84 35.78 2.55 -12.03
N LEU A 85 35.87 3.88 -12.15
CA LEU A 85 34.79 4.77 -11.75
C LEU A 85 33.52 4.55 -12.59
N ASP A 86 33.67 4.18 -13.84
CA ASP A 86 32.59 3.94 -14.80
C ASP A 86 31.78 2.71 -14.44
N ASP A 87 32.37 1.71 -13.78
CA ASP A 87 31.67 0.52 -13.27
C ASP A 87 30.56 0.87 -12.26
N ILE A 88 30.69 2.02 -11.58
CA ILE A 88 29.68 2.48 -10.59
C ILE A 88 28.37 2.88 -11.28
N TYR A 89 28.43 3.33 -12.51
CA TYR A 89 27.26 3.75 -13.29
C TYR A 89 26.62 2.61 -14.10
N ALA A 90 27.36 1.51 -14.29
CA ALA A 90 26.90 0.32 -15.04
C ALA A 90 26.83 -0.93 -14.15
N LEU A 91 26.20 -0.81 -12.94
CA LEU A 91 26.18 -1.87 -11.95
C LEU A 91 25.19 -2.99 -12.34
N ASP A 92 25.74 -4.12 -12.80
CA ASP A 92 24.99 -5.37 -13.00
C ASP A 92 24.98 -6.28 -11.75
N THR A 93 25.76 -5.95 -10.70
CA THR A 93 25.88 -6.75 -9.47
C THR A 93 25.16 -6.11 -8.28
N PHE A 94 24.68 -6.92 -7.34
CA PHE A 94 23.97 -6.46 -6.13
C PHE A 94 24.89 -5.71 -5.16
N GLY A 95 26.10 -6.22 -4.93
CA GLY A 95 27.10 -5.61 -4.07
C GLY A 95 28.18 -4.93 -4.88
N PHE A 96 28.66 -3.75 -4.46
CA PHE A 96 29.77 -3.03 -5.10
C PHE A 96 30.71 -2.34 -4.11
N ARG A 97 30.25 -2.05 -2.88
CA ARG A 97 31.00 -1.23 -1.92
C ARG A 97 32.14 -1.96 -1.20
N GLY A 98 32.13 -3.31 -1.18
CA GLY A 98 33.11 -4.10 -0.40
C GLY A 98 33.04 -3.86 1.11
N GLU A 99 31.87 -3.54 1.66
CA GLU A 99 31.71 -3.19 3.07
C GLU A 99 30.84 -4.19 3.85
N ALA A 100 29.99 -4.99 3.17
CA ALA A 100 28.99 -5.83 3.82
C ALA A 100 29.63 -6.93 4.69
N LEU A 101 30.58 -7.70 4.14
CA LEU A 101 31.24 -8.79 4.89
C LEU A 101 32.14 -8.25 6.03
N ALA A 102 32.85 -7.14 5.80
CA ALA A 102 33.64 -6.47 6.84
C ALA A 102 32.72 -5.98 7.98
N SER A 103 31.58 -5.39 7.66
CA SER A 103 30.58 -4.94 8.62
C SER A 103 29.99 -6.10 9.43
N ILE A 104 29.60 -7.20 8.79
CA ILE A 104 29.08 -8.39 9.47
C ILE A 104 30.17 -8.98 10.41
N ALA A 105 31.41 -9.10 9.94
CA ALA A 105 32.52 -9.65 10.71
C ALA A 105 32.88 -8.78 11.93
N SER A 106 32.70 -7.46 11.86
CA SER A 106 32.99 -6.55 12.98
C SER A 106 32.01 -6.67 14.15
N ILE A 107 30.80 -7.22 13.92
CA ILE A 107 29.75 -7.37 14.95
C ILE A 107 29.39 -8.82 15.28
N ALA A 108 30.07 -9.79 14.69
CA ALA A 108 29.78 -11.21 14.85
C ALA A 108 31.07 -12.05 14.90
N GLN A 109 30.88 -13.33 15.18
CA GLN A 109 31.91 -14.36 15.03
C GLN A 109 31.65 -15.08 13.71
N VAL A 110 32.56 -14.92 12.74
CA VAL A 110 32.36 -15.42 11.37
C VAL A 110 33.35 -16.53 11.06
N GLU A 111 32.84 -17.63 10.53
CA GLU A 111 33.63 -18.69 9.91
C GLU A 111 33.26 -18.76 8.43
N LEU A 112 34.22 -18.64 7.55
CA LEU A 112 34.11 -18.87 6.11
C LEU A 112 34.82 -20.15 5.75
N ILE A 113 34.15 -21.06 5.08
CA ILE A 113 34.72 -22.25 4.44
C ILE A 113 34.46 -22.14 2.96
N THR A 114 35.50 -22.12 2.13
CA THR A 114 35.34 -21.89 0.69
C THR A 114 36.36 -22.70 -0.13
N ARG A 115 35.97 -23.05 -1.35
CA ARG A 115 36.82 -23.75 -2.31
C ARG A 115 36.46 -23.36 -3.75
N GLN A 116 37.44 -23.04 -4.58
CA GLN A 116 37.27 -22.87 -6.01
C GLN A 116 37.23 -24.25 -6.74
N ALA A 117 36.70 -24.26 -7.94
CA ALA A 117 36.53 -25.50 -8.71
C ALA A 117 37.86 -26.16 -9.11
N ASP A 118 38.90 -25.35 -9.34
CA ASP A 118 40.26 -25.76 -9.72
C ASP A 118 41.15 -26.15 -8.53
N ALA A 119 40.72 -25.84 -7.29
CA ALA A 119 41.46 -26.17 -6.07
C ALA A 119 41.04 -27.53 -5.52
N GLU A 120 42.02 -28.36 -5.12
CA GLU A 120 41.77 -29.67 -4.47
C GLU A 120 41.34 -29.52 -3.02
N ILE A 121 41.90 -28.51 -2.33
CA ILE A 121 41.70 -28.27 -0.90
C ILE A 121 41.07 -26.89 -0.70
N GLY A 122 40.04 -26.81 0.12
CA GLY A 122 39.41 -25.57 0.51
C GLY A 122 40.14 -24.87 1.65
N THR A 123 39.68 -23.69 1.96
CA THR A 123 40.22 -22.83 3.04
C THR A 123 39.13 -22.50 4.04
N LYS A 124 39.45 -22.60 5.32
CA LYS A 124 38.62 -22.10 6.42
C LYS A 124 39.29 -20.85 6.99
N VAL A 125 38.55 -19.76 7.07
CA VAL A 125 38.93 -18.47 7.68
C VAL A 125 38.03 -18.22 8.88
N VAL A 126 38.61 -17.80 10.01
CA VAL A 126 37.87 -17.44 11.22
C VAL A 126 38.18 -16.01 11.61
N ILE A 127 37.14 -15.22 11.83
CA ILE A 127 37.23 -13.81 12.23
C ILE A 127 36.28 -13.58 13.40
N ASN A 128 36.73 -12.88 14.43
CA ASN A 128 35.95 -12.57 15.60
C ASN A 128 35.94 -11.05 15.84
N GLY A 129 34.78 -10.40 15.72
CA GLY A 129 34.66 -8.97 16.00
C GLY A 129 35.52 -8.07 15.12
N GLY A 130 35.81 -8.49 13.88
CA GLY A 130 36.69 -7.82 12.92
C GLY A 130 38.16 -8.23 13.03
N GLU A 131 38.53 -9.02 14.02
CA GLU A 131 39.92 -9.49 14.17
C GLU A 131 40.12 -10.87 13.53
N PHE A 132 41.14 -10.98 12.69
CA PHE A 132 41.55 -12.25 12.11
C PHE A 132 42.09 -13.19 13.15
N VAL A 133 41.52 -14.40 13.23
CA VAL A 133 41.94 -15.43 14.22
C VAL A 133 42.81 -16.49 13.57
N SER A 134 42.35 -17.13 12.50
CA SER A 134 43.07 -18.24 11.87
C SER A 134 42.63 -18.47 10.42
N GLN A 135 43.55 -19.06 9.66
CA GLN A 135 43.28 -19.59 8.33
C GLN A 135 43.89 -20.99 8.24
N THR A 136 43.07 -21.97 7.90
CA THR A 136 43.48 -23.37 7.83
C THR A 136 42.95 -24.07 6.61
N PRO A 137 43.73 -24.99 5.99
CA PRO A 137 43.20 -25.82 4.91
C PRO A 137 42.12 -26.78 5.43
N VAL A 138 41.08 -27.01 4.64
CA VAL A 138 39.97 -27.89 5.02
C VAL A 138 39.38 -28.57 3.75
N ALA A 139 38.90 -29.78 3.89
CA ALA A 139 38.13 -30.43 2.83
C ALA A 139 36.74 -29.77 2.74
N ALA A 140 36.41 -29.21 1.58
CA ALA A 140 35.15 -28.52 1.34
C ALA A 140 34.62 -28.78 -0.07
N PRO A 141 33.31 -28.76 -0.30
CA PRO A 141 32.75 -28.73 -1.64
C PRO A 141 33.09 -27.40 -2.35
N VAL A 142 32.90 -27.35 -3.66
CA VAL A 142 33.02 -26.10 -4.44
C VAL A 142 31.93 -25.12 -4.01
N GLY A 143 32.30 -23.84 -3.85
CA GLY A 143 31.41 -22.78 -3.38
C GLY A 143 31.85 -22.22 -2.05
N SER A 144 30.93 -21.58 -1.32
CA SER A 144 31.24 -21.00 -0.02
C SER A 144 30.20 -21.33 1.04
N GLN A 145 30.65 -21.45 2.27
CA GLN A 145 29.81 -21.61 3.44
C GLN A 145 30.20 -20.57 4.48
N PHE A 146 29.27 -19.69 4.79
CA PHE A 146 29.39 -18.70 5.86
C PHE A 146 28.63 -19.18 7.11
N LEU A 147 29.27 -19.09 8.25
CA LEU A 147 28.64 -19.28 9.56
C LEU A 147 28.86 -18.00 10.37
N VAL A 148 27.81 -17.23 10.56
CA VAL A 148 27.81 -16.02 11.39
C VAL A 148 27.16 -16.39 12.71
N LYS A 149 27.95 -16.32 13.78
CA LYS A 149 27.56 -16.74 15.14
C LYS A 149 27.47 -15.52 16.05
N ASN A 150 26.52 -15.53 16.98
CA ASN A 150 26.39 -14.53 18.03
C ASN A 150 26.39 -13.08 17.50
N ILE A 151 25.60 -12.79 16.49
CA ILE A 151 25.55 -11.44 15.90
C ILE A 151 25.23 -10.38 16.97
N PHE A 152 25.92 -9.23 16.94
CA PHE A 152 25.86 -8.14 17.92
C PHE A 152 26.39 -8.50 19.33
N TYR A 153 27.19 -9.54 19.46
CA TYR A 153 27.74 -9.94 20.78
C TYR A 153 28.60 -8.84 21.45
N ASN A 154 29.28 -8.04 20.67
CA ASN A 154 30.16 -6.93 21.08
C ASN A 154 29.47 -5.55 21.06
N THR A 155 28.18 -5.48 20.75
CA THR A 155 27.36 -4.25 20.70
C THR A 155 26.13 -4.38 21.61
N PRO A 156 26.28 -4.23 22.94
CA PRO A 156 25.24 -4.58 23.93
C PRO A 156 23.95 -3.77 23.77
N GLY A 157 24.04 -2.49 23.42
CA GLY A 157 22.85 -1.66 23.17
C GLY A 157 21.99 -2.18 22.02
N ARG A 158 22.64 -2.59 20.93
CA ARG A 158 21.94 -3.16 19.77
C ARG A 158 21.41 -4.56 20.04
N ARG A 159 22.18 -5.37 20.78
CA ARG A 159 21.74 -6.70 21.21
C ARG A 159 20.44 -6.61 22.01
N LYS A 160 20.32 -5.68 22.97
CA LYS A 160 19.10 -5.45 23.75
C LYS A 160 17.93 -5.04 22.85
N PHE A 161 18.15 -4.14 21.91
CA PHE A 161 17.11 -3.70 20.95
C PHE A 161 16.57 -4.86 20.11
N ILE A 162 17.40 -5.82 19.73
CA ILE A 162 17.01 -7.03 18.99
C ILE A 162 16.32 -8.03 19.90
N ASP A 163 16.75 -8.15 21.17
CA ASP A 163 16.11 -9.00 22.17
C ASP A 163 14.65 -8.58 22.41
N ASP A 164 14.36 -7.29 22.48
CA ASP A 164 13.01 -6.75 22.62
C ASP A 164 12.09 -7.08 21.42
N ARG A 165 12.66 -7.41 20.25
CA ARG A 165 11.94 -7.75 19.02
C ARG A 165 12.08 -9.20 18.59
N GLN A 166 12.54 -10.09 19.45
CA GLN A 166 12.87 -11.49 19.15
C GLN A 166 11.75 -12.22 18.38
N SER A 167 10.48 -12.03 18.75
CA SER A 167 9.35 -12.67 18.09
C SER A 167 9.13 -12.23 16.64
N GLN A 168 9.66 -11.07 16.23
CA GLN A 168 9.51 -10.52 14.89
C GLN A 168 10.64 -10.94 13.94
N LEU A 169 11.82 -11.27 14.47
CA LEU A 169 13.02 -11.57 13.68
C LEU A 169 12.83 -12.69 12.66
N PRO A 170 12.19 -13.84 12.98
CA PRO A 170 11.97 -14.89 12.00
C PRO A 170 11.10 -14.42 10.81
N ASN A 171 10.10 -13.57 11.06
CA ASN A 171 9.25 -13.03 10.01
C ASN A 171 9.99 -12.01 9.13
N MET A 172 10.89 -11.20 9.72
CA MET A 172 11.75 -10.30 8.96
C MET A 172 12.69 -11.08 8.03
N ILE A 173 13.31 -12.17 8.51
CA ILE A 173 14.15 -13.05 7.71
C ILE A 173 13.35 -13.68 6.55
N LYS A 174 12.18 -14.23 6.85
CA LYS A 174 11.28 -14.78 5.81
C LYS A 174 10.90 -13.75 4.75
N THR A 175 10.68 -12.50 5.16
CA THR A 175 10.32 -11.42 4.24
C THR A 175 11.49 -11.08 3.30
N GLU A 176 12.70 -10.90 3.83
CA GLU A 176 13.87 -10.62 3.00
C GLU A 176 14.21 -11.80 2.08
N PHE A 177 14.16 -13.03 2.60
CA PHE A 177 14.36 -14.24 1.79
C PHE A 177 13.35 -14.33 0.63
N ARG A 178 12.06 -14.05 0.87
CA ARG A 178 11.03 -14.01 -0.19
C ARG A 178 11.36 -12.98 -1.26
N ARG A 179 11.82 -11.79 -0.88
CA ARG A 179 12.20 -10.71 -1.81
C ARG A 179 13.30 -11.15 -2.75
N VAL A 180 14.37 -11.73 -2.21
CA VAL A 180 15.48 -12.23 -3.02
C VAL A 180 15.06 -13.44 -3.86
N ALA A 181 14.30 -14.39 -3.29
CA ALA A 181 13.84 -15.56 -4.00
C ALA A 181 12.89 -15.25 -5.16
N LEU A 182 12.09 -14.19 -5.06
CA LEU A 182 11.23 -13.70 -6.15
C LEU A 182 12.04 -13.06 -7.27
N CYS A 183 13.17 -12.41 -6.97
CA CYS A 183 14.05 -11.85 -7.98
C CYS A 183 14.75 -12.91 -8.83
N HIS A 184 15.04 -14.09 -8.24
CA HIS A 184 15.91 -15.12 -8.84
C HIS A 184 15.21 -16.48 -8.92
N PRO A 185 14.22 -16.63 -9.81
CA PRO A 185 13.53 -17.92 -10.01
C PRO A 185 14.46 -19.00 -10.58
N GLU A 186 15.56 -18.63 -11.23
CA GLU A 186 16.57 -19.51 -11.81
C GLU A 186 17.47 -20.18 -10.77
N VAL A 187 17.56 -19.64 -9.54
CA VAL A 187 18.37 -20.18 -8.44
C VAL A 187 17.52 -21.05 -7.54
N SER A 188 17.97 -22.27 -7.22
CA SER A 188 17.33 -23.11 -6.19
C SER A 188 17.64 -22.56 -4.79
N MET A 189 16.60 -22.27 -4.01
CA MET A 189 16.73 -21.62 -2.70
C MET A 189 16.01 -22.39 -1.60
N GLU A 190 16.69 -22.63 -0.51
CA GLU A 190 16.17 -23.30 0.68
C GLU A 190 16.31 -22.41 1.92
N LEU A 191 15.26 -22.34 2.75
CA LEU A 191 15.28 -21.64 4.04
C LEU A 191 14.89 -22.59 5.15
N LEU A 192 15.78 -22.71 6.15
CA LEU A 192 15.57 -23.49 7.36
C LEU A 192 15.55 -22.56 8.58
N SER A 193 14.64 -22.80 9.52
CA SER A 193 14.59 -22.16 10.83
C SER A 193 14.73 -23.25 11.88
N ASP A 194 15.77 -23.16 12.72
CA ASP A 194 16.04 -24.15 13.77
C ASP A 194 16.04 -25.60 13.23
N LYS A 195 16.64 -25.80 12.05
CA LYS A 195 16.71 -27.04 11.26
C LYS A 195 15.37 -27.48 10.65
N ALA A 196 14.26 -26.80 10.90
CA ALA A 196 12.99 -27.08 10.25
C ALA A 196 12.92 -26.37 8.88
N MET A 197 12.49 -27.09 7.82
CA MET A 197 12.33 -26.53 6.48
C MET A 197 11.16 -25.54 6.45
N VAL A 198 11.43 -24.28 6.09
CA VAL A 198 10.44 -23.21 5.94
C VAL A 198 10.06 -23.03 4.47
N TYR A 199 11.06 -22.96 3.60
CA TYR A 199 10.90 -22.88 2.15
C TYR A 199 11.86 -23.85 1.46
N SER A 200 11.35 -24.57 0.46
CA SER A 200 12.12 -25.33 -0.51
C SER A 200 11.66 -24.92 -1.89
N LEU A 201 12.44 -24.07 -2.56
CA LEU A 201 12.12 -23.41 -3.81
C LEU A 201 13.11 -23.90 -4.88
N PRO A 202 12.78 -24.93 -5.67
CA PRO A 202 13.64 -25.39 -6.76
C PRO A 202 13.74 -24.32 -7.85
N LYS A 203 14.71 -24.45 -8.75
CA LYS A 203 14.74 -23.68 -10.00
C LYS A 203 13.41 -23.84 -10.73
N ALA A 204 12.77 -22.77 -11.12
CA ALA A 204 11.42 -22.76 -11.66
C ALA A 204 11.18 -21.55 -12.57
N SER A 205 10.04 -21.54 -13.25
CA SER A 205 9.54 -20.33 -13.93
C SER A 205 9.11 -19.28 -12.90
N LEU A 206 8.98 -18.03 -13.34
CA LEU A 206 8.56 -16.93 -12.46
C LEU A 206 7.21 -17.22 -11.79
N LEU A 207 6.22 -17.72 -12.55
CA LEU A 207 4.91 -18.08 -12.00
C LEU A 207 5.01 -19.16 -10.94
N GLU A 208 5.77 -20.22 -11.21
CA GLU A 208 5.97 -21.32 -10.26
C GLU A 208 6.68 -20.87 -9.00
N ARG A 209 7.65 -19.95 -9.13
CA ARG A 209 8.33 -19.33 -7.98
C ARG A 209 7.37 -18.54 -7.12
N ILE A 210 6.51 -17.70 -7.71
CA ILE A 210 5.48 -16.94 -7.01
C ILE A 210 4.52 -17.90 -6.29
N VAL A 211 4.04 -18.93 -6.98
CA VAL A 211 3.15 -19.95 -6.42
C VAL A 211 3.81 -20.73 -5.27
N GLY A 212 5.09 -21.04 -5.38
CA GLY A 212 5.87 -21.71 -4.33
C GLY A 212 6.00 -20.88 -3.04
N ILE A 213 5.97 -19.54 -3.16
CA ILE A 213 6.09 -18.62 -2.02
C ILE A 213 4.74 -18.30 -1.39
N ILE A 214 3.69 -18.06 -2.21
CA ILE A 214 2.36 -17.60 -1.73
C ILE A 214 1.43 -18.77 -1.46
N GLY A 215 1.61 -19.86 -2.18
CA GLY A 215 0.78 -21.04 -2.11
C GLY A 215 0.05 -21.38 -3.40
N PRO A 216 -0.41 -22.63 -3.55
CA PRO A 216 -0.96 -23.16 -4.80
C PRO A 216 -2.26 -22.49 -5.28
N THR A 217 -3.01 -21.90 -4.36
CA THR A 217 -4.25 -21.15 -4.69
C THR A 217 -3.97 -19.93 -5.57
N ALA A 218 -2.77 -19.35 -5.48
CA ALA A 218 -2.38 -18.17 -6.24
C ALA A 218 -2.38 -18.44 -7.77
N LYS A 219 -2.07 -19.67 -8.21
CA LYS A 219 -1.99 -20.02 -9.63
C LYS A 219 -3.25 -19.70 -10.44
N LYS A 220 -4.44 -19.89 -9.83
CA LYS A 220 -5.73 -19.61 -10.49
C LYS A 220 -6.12 -18.13 -10.44
N SER A 221 -5.56 -17.38 -9.52
CA SER A 221 -5.92 -15.97 -9.27
C SER A 221 -4.97 -14.98 -9.91
N LEU A 222 -3.85 -15.40 -10.46
CA LEU A 222 -2.86 -14.55 -11.10
C LEU A 222 -3.13 -14.39 -12.59
N ILE A 223 -2.90 -13.18 -13.08
CA ILE A 223 -2.98 -12.74 -14.48
C ILE A 223 -1.59 -12.27 -14.88
N GLU A 224 -1.11 -12.67 -16.02
CA GLU A 224 0.16 -12.21 -16.57
C GLU A 224 0.05 -10.78 -17.08
N VAL A 225 1.07 -9.97 -16.82
CA VAL A 225 1.23 -8.60 -17.32
C VAL A 225 2.55 -8.54 -18.08
N GLY A 226 2.52 -8.07 -19.32
CA GLY A 226 3.72 -7.89 -20.13
C GLY A 226 3.54 -6.74 -21.09
N VAL A 227 4.40 -5.72 -21.00
CA VAL A 227 4.45 -4.56 -21.90
C VAL A 227 5.91 -4.18 -22.11
N GLU A 228 6.27 -3.93 -23.35
CA GLU A 228 7.59 -3.44 -23.72
C GLU A 228 7.48 -2.08 -24.39
N THR A 229 8.19 -1.09 -23.83
CA THR A 229 8.24 0.28 -24.34
C THR A 229 9.69 0.73 -24.49
N SER A 230 9.91 1.88 -25.09
CA SER A 230 11.24 2.49 -25.21
C SER A 230 11.86 2.94 -23.88
N ILE A 231 11.03 3.10 -22.81
CA ILE A 231 11.45 3.59 -21.50
C ILE A 231 11.70 2.43 -20.55
N ALA A 232 10.79 1.46 -20.52
CA ALA A 232 10.85 0.32 -19.61
C ALA A 232 10.16 -0.90 -20.22
N LYS A 233 10.69 -2.08 -19.90
CA LYS A 233 10.01 -3.35 -20.07
C LYS A 233 9.36 -3.74 -18.76
N ILE A 234 8.09 -4.10 -18.78
CA ILE A 234 7.30 -4.52 -17.61
C ILE A 234 6.89 -5.96 -17.83
N GLU A 235 7.20 -6.82 -16.88
CA GLU A 235 6.77 -8.22 -16.85
C GLU A 235 6.27 -8.54 -15.45
N GLY A 236 5.39 -9.53 -15.34
CA GLY A 236 4.97 -9.99 -14.01
C GLY A 236 3.57 -10.53 -13.94
N TYR A 237 3.03 -10.53 -12.73
CA TYR A 237 1.73 -11.10 -12.41
C TYR A 237 0.95 -10.21 -11.46
N ILE A 238 -0.35 -10.08 -11.71
CA ILE A 238 -1.30 -9.35 -10.87
C ILE A 238 -2.45 -10.26 -10.48
N SER A 239 -3.11 -9.99 -9.34
CA SER A 239 -4.27 -10.79 -8.94
C SER A 239 -5.53 -10.38 -9.69
N ARG A 240 -6.45 -11.33 -9.93
CA ARG A 240 -7.82 -11.01 -10.35
C ARG A 240 -8.50 -10.12 -9.31
N ALA A 241 -9.43 -9.28 -9.73
CA ALA A 241 -10.20 -8.43 -8.81
C ALA A 241 -10.92 -9.24 -7.71
N SER A 242 -11.46 -10.41 -8.06
CA SER A 242 -12.11 -11.34 -7.12
C SER A 242 -11.17 -11.93 -6.04
N ALA A 243 -9.85 -11.84 -6.24
CA ALA A 243 -8.83 -12.36 -5.33
C ALA A 243 -8.16 -11.26 -4.48
N ALA A 244 -8.69 -10.04 -4.49
CA ALA A 244 -8.20 -8.93 -3.68
C ALA A 244 -8.33 -9.25 -2.18
N LYS A 245 -7.35 -8.80 -1.38
CA LYS A 245 -7.26 -9.10 0.06
C LYS A 245 -6.97 -7.82 0.86
N VAL A 246 -7.36 -7.81 2.14
CA VAL A 246 -7.01 -6.71 3.06
C VAL A 246 -5.49 -6.60 3.25
N ARG A 247 -4.80 -7.74 3.26
CA ARG A 247 -3.33 -7.81 3.30
C ARG A 247 -2.84 -8.51 2.04
N ALA A 248 -2.54 -7.72 1.03
CA ALA A 248 -2.09 -8.19 -0.28
C ALA A 248 -0.56 -8.30 -0.33
N ASP A 249 -0.08 -9.23 -1.14
CA ASP A 249 1.34 -9.40 -1.43
C ASP A 249 1.71 -8.45 -2.57
N GLN A 250 2.46 -7.39 -2.27
CA GLN A 250 2.81 -6.32 -3.21
C GLN A 250 4.32 -6.22 -3.36
N TYR A 251 4.82 -6.56 -4.53
CA TYR A 251 6.24 -6.58 -4.82
C TYR A 251 6.53 -5.85 -6.13
N LEU A 252 7.49 -4.92 -6.06
CA LEU A 252 8.07 -4.23 -7.20
C LEU A 252 9.56 -4.56 -7.28
N PHE A 253 10.00 -4.85 -8.49
CA PHE A 253 11.39 -5.15 -8.78
C PHE A 253 11.89 -4.29 -9.94
N VAL A 254 13.14 -3.84 -9.89
CA VAL A 254 13.83 -3.14 -10.96
C VAL A 254 15.21 -3.74 -11.19
N ASN A 255 15.50 -4.15 -12.40
CA ASN A 255 16.77 -4.75 -12.78
C ASN A 255 17.24 -5.85 -11.79
N GLY A 256 16.32 -6.76 -11.42
CA GLY A 256 16.58 -7.85 -10.49
C GLY A 256 16.59 -7.45 -9.00
N ARG A 257 16.26 -6.22 -8.61
CA ARG A 257 16.26 -5.75 -7.22
C ARG A 257 14.86 -5.41 -6.73
N TYR A 258 14.54 -5.82 -5.50
CA TYR A 258 13.33 -5.36 -4.83
C TYR A 258 13.44 -3.89 -4.42
N PHE A 259 12.40 -3.13 -4.67
CA PHE A 259 12.30 -1.75 -4.19
C PHE A 259 10.89 -1.42 -3.70
N LYS A 260 10.78 -0.36 -2.91
CA LYS A 260 9.51 0.19 -2.43
C LYS A 260 9.24 1.52 -3.12
N SER A 261 8.06 1.67 -3.68
CA SER A 261 7.58 2.95 -4.18
C SER A 261 6.08 3.06 -3.91
N PRO A 262 5.67 3.80 -2.88
CA PRO A 262 4.25 4.07 -2.62
C PRO A 262 3.57 4.72 -3.83
N TYR A 263 4.30 5.52 -4.60
CA TYR A 263 3.81 6.18 -5.80
C TYR A 263 3.46 5.16 -6.90
N LEU A 264 4.35 4.22 -7.21
CA LEU A 264 4.10 3.19 -8.21
C LEU A 264 3.07 2.14 -7.73
N ASN A 265 2.98 1.88 -6.42
CA ASN A 265 1.90 1.06 -5.87
C ASN A 265 0.52 1.68 -6.13
N LYS A 266 0.40 3.02 -6.07
CA LYS A 266 -0.84 3.74 -6.42
C LYS A 266 -1.19 3.57 -7.91
N ALA A 267 -0.21 3.44 -8.82
CA ALA A 267 -0.48 3.19 -10.24
C ALA A 267 -1.24 1.87 -10.44
N VAL A 268 -0.80 0.82 -9.73
CA VAL A 268 -1.50 -0.47 -9.75
C VAL A 268 -2.87 -0.36 -9.09
N ALA A 269 -2.94 0.23 -7.89
CA ALA A 269 -4.19 0.38 -7.15
C ALA A 269 -5.25 1.15 -7.94
N LYS A 270 -4.85 2.21 -8.66
CA LYS A 270 -5.75 3.00 -9.52
C LYS A 270 -6.32 2.20 -10.70
N ALA A 271 -5.58 1.22 -11.22
CA ALA A 271 -6.10 0.33 -12.26
C ALA A 271 -7.20 -0.61 -11.76
N TYR A 272 -7.25 -0.86 -10.45
CA TYR A 272 -8.30 -1.67 -9.79
C TYR A 272 -9.44 -0.82 -9.21
N GLU A 273 -9.40 0.49 -9.39
CA GLU A 273 -10.46 1.39 -8.91
C GLU A 273 -11.82 0.94 -9.47
N HIS A 274 -12.84 0.87 -8.63
CA HIS A 274 -14.18 0.34 -8.91
C HIS A 274 -14.27 -1.18 -9.20
N LEU A 275 -13.15 -1.93 -9.24
CA LEU A 275 -13.16 -3.39 -9.47
C LEU A 275 -13.07 -4.20 -8.18
N ILE A 276 -12.57 -3.61 -7.10
CA ILE A 276 -12.35 -4.28 -5.82
C ILE A 276 -13.08 -3.55 -4.70
N PRO A 277 -13.53 -4.29 -3.65
CA PRO A 277 -14.20 -3.68 -2.50
C PRO A 277 -13.29 -2.70 -1.77
N ASN A 278 -13.87 -1.62 -1.24
CA ASN A 278 -13.15 -0.64 -0.42
C ASN A 278 -12.42 -1.32 0.76
N GLY A 279 -11.13 -0.98 0.92
CA GLY A 279 -10.27 -1.57 1.94
C GLY A 279 -9.55 -2.87 1.54
N SER A 280 -9.86 -3.43 0.38
CA SER A 280 -9.09 -4.52 -0.23
C SER A 280 -8.01 -3.97 -1.15
N GLN A 281 -6.94 -4.73 -1.31
CA GLN A 281 -5.82 -4.39 -2.18
C GLN A 281 -5.50 -5.56 -3.11
N PRO A 282 -5.04 -5.29 -4.34
CA PRO A 282 -4.59 -6.33 -5.25
C PRO A 282 -3.20 -6.83 -4.85
N SER A 283 -2.95 -8.13 -5.04
CA SER A 283 -1.60 -8.68 -4.99
C SER A 283 -0.95 -8.52 -6.37
N PHE A 284 0.31 -8.14 -6.39
CA PHE A 284 1.06 -7.98 -7.63
C PHE A 284 2.56 -8.23 -7.45
N PHE A 285 3.18 -8.70 -8.54
CA PHE A 285 4.59 -9.02 -8.69
C PHE A 285 5.03 -8.42 -10.02
N ILE A 286 5.53 -7.19 -10.00
CA ILE A 286 5.88 -6.42 -11.20
C ILE A 286 7.39 -6.27 -11.27
N TYR A 287 7.95 -6.65 -12.40
CA TYR A 287 9.37 -6.60 -12.72
C TYR A 287 9.58 -5.56 -13.80
N LEU A 288 10.39 -4.57 -13.48
CA LEU A 288 10.78 -3.47 -14.37
C LEU A 288 12.21 -3.71 -14.86
N THR A 289 12.40 -3.74 -16.16
CA THR A 289 13.73 -3.65 -16.76
C THR A 289 13.86 -2.27 -17.38
N VAL A 290 14.77 -1.47 -16.84
CA VAL A 290 15.02 -0.07 -17.22
C VAL A 290 16.51 0.09 -17.50
N ASN A 291 16.87 0.98 -18.43
CA ASN A 291 18.28 1.29 -18.69
C ASN A 291 18.96 1.77 -17.38
N PRO A 292 20.10 1.18 -16.96
CA PRO A 292 20.82 1.56 -15.75
C PRO A 292 21.08 3.08 -15.63
N ASP A 293 21.36 3.78 -16.72
CA ASP A 293 21.60 5.22 -16.73
C ASP A 293 20.39 6.07 -16.30
N ARG A 294 19.18 5.48 -16.28
CA ARG A 294 17.94 6.15 -15.90
C ARG A 294 17.44 5.78 -14.50
N VAL A 295 18.23 5.01 -13.76
CA VAL A 295 17.84 4.51 -12.44
C VAL A 295 18.94 4.76 -11.43
N ASP A 296 18.68 5.57 -10.42
CA ASP A 296 19.59 5.71 -9.28
C ASP A 296 19.13 4.79 -8.14
N VAL A 297 19.91 3.75 -7.87
CA VAL A 297 19.72 2.78 -6.78
C VAL A 297 20.48 3.15 -5.51
N ASN A 298 21.34 4.16 -5.55
CA ASN A 298 22.24 4.53 -4.46
C ASN A 298 21.63 5.62 -3.55
N VAL A 299 20.33 5.63 -3.37
CA VAL A 299 19.61 6.63 -2.56
C VAL A 299 19.72 6.36 -1.07
N HIS A 300 19.71 5.08 -0.63
CA HIS A 300 19.75 4.68 0.77
C HIS A 300 20.70 3.51 1.00
N ALA A 301 21.29 3.40 2.22
CA ALA A 301 22.22 2.32 2.58
C ALA A 301 21.62 0.92 2.36
N GLN A 302 20.34 0.74 2.62
CA GLN A 302 19.61 -0.52 2.41
C GLN A 302 19.18 -0.76 0.95
N LYS A 303 19.38 0.20 0.04
CA LYS A 303 19.05 0.13 -1.40
C LYS A 303 17.59 -0.27 -1.69
N ILE A 304 16.66 0.07 -0.79
CA ILE A 304 15.22 -0.26 -0.92
C ILE A 304 14.48 0.84 -1.68
N GLU A 305 14.99 2.05 -1.68
CA GLU A 305 14.44 3.19 -2.42
C GLU A 305 15.22 3.40 -3.70
N VAL A 306 14.49 3.65 -4.78
CA VAL A 306 15.04 3.83 -6.13
C VAL A 306 14.44 5.10 -6.72
N ARG A 307 15.28 5.90 -7.36
CA ARG A 307 14.85 7.07 -8.12
C ARG A 307 14.94 6.77 -9.61
N PHE A 308 13.87 7.06 -10.32
CA PHE A 308 13.81 6.96 -11.78
C PHE A 308 13.88 8.36 -12.39
N ALA A 309 14.54 8.50 -13.51
CA ALA A 309 14.54 9.74 -14.27
C ALA A 309 13.12 10.09 -14.78
N ASP A 310 12.36 9.06 -15.20
CA ASP A 310 11.04 9.21 -15.82
C ASP A 310 9.95 8.55 -14.95
N THR A 311 9.86 8.91 -13.67
CA THR A 311 8.93 8.27 -12.72
C THR A 311 7.46 8.32 -13.18
N ASP A 312 7.02 9.44 -13.75
CA ASP A 312 5.62 9.64 -14.20
C ASP A 312 5.30 8.80 -15.44
N ALA A 313 6.25 8.68 -16.36
CA ALA A 313 6.08 7.82 -17.53
C ALA A 313 5.97 6.34 -17.11
N ILE A 314 6.82 5.89 -16.18
CA ILE A 314 6.77 4.53 -15.64
C ILE A 314 5.43 4.29 -14.92
N TRP A 315 4.93 5.28 -14.18
CA TRP A 315 3.62 5.21 -13.53
C TRP A 315 2.50 4.98 -14.54
N GLN A 316 2.49 5.77 -15.64
CA GLN A 316 1.48 5.64 -16.70
C GLN A 316 1.57 4.28 -17.41
N ILE A 317 2.79 3.81 -17.70
CA ILE A 317 3.01 2.51 -18.35
C ILE A 317 2.51 1.37 -17.46
N ILE A 318 2.82 1.39 -16.15
CA ILE A 318 2.32 0.38 -15.20
C ILE A 318 0.78 0.40 -15.15
N ASN A 319 0.16 1.59 -15.03
CA ASN A 319 -1.29 1.71 -14.96
C ASN A 319 -1.96 1.17 -16.24
N ALA A 320 -1.43 1.53 -17.41
CA ALA A 320 -1.93 1.05 -18.70
C ALA A 320 -1.78 -0.47 -18.86
N ALA A 321 -0.60 -1.03 -18.52
CA ALA A 321 -0.33 -2.46 -18.59
C ALA A 321 -1.25 -3.28 -17.69
N VAL A 322 -1.49 -2.80 -16.47
CA VAL A 322 -2.39 -3.45 -15.51
C VAL A 322 -3.84 -3.40 -16.00
N ARG A 323 -4.30 -2.26 -16.51
CA ARG A 323 -5.65 -2.11 -17.08
C ARG A 323 -5.86 -3.02 -18.29
N GLU A 324 -4.89 -3.09 -19.19
CA GLU A 324 -4.94 -3.98 -20.35
C GLU A 324 -5.04 -5.46 -19.93
N ALA A 325 -4.23 -5.89 -18.95
CA ALA A 325 -4.27 -7.24 -18.44
C ALA A 325 -5.61 -7.59 -17.78
N LEU A 326 -6.19 -6.65 -17.02
CA LEU A 326 -7.52 -6.81 -16.42
C LEU A 326 -8.63 -6.87 -17.47
N ALA A 327 -8.55 -6.07 -18.52
CA ALA A 327 -9.50 -6.06 -19.62
C ALA A 327 -9.52 -7.38 -20.39
N LYS A 328 -8.34 -7.90 -20.73
CA LYS A 328 -8.18 -9.20 -21.44
C LYS A 328 -8.80 -10.38 -20.67
N THR A 329 -8.93 -10.29 -19.37
CA THR A 329 -9.48 -11.37 -18.53
C THR A 329 -10.97 -11.22 -18.21
N GLY A 330 -11.68 -10.28 -18.86
CA GLY A 330 -13.10 -10.05 -18.64
C GLY A 330 -13.45 -9.47 -17.26
N SER A 331 -12.44 -8.96 -16.54
CA SER A 331 -12.65 -8.31 -15.24
C SER A 331 -13.19 -6.89 -15.38
N VAL A 332 -13.09 -6.30 -16.58
CA VAL A 332 -13.71 -5.04 -16.97
C VAL A 332 -14.74 -5.38 -18.04
N PRO A 333 -16.02 -4.99 -17.93
CA PRO A 333 -16.96 -5.12 -19.03
C PRO A 333 -16.45 -4.26 -20.18
N MET A 334 -15.84 -4.85 -21.18
CA MET A 334 -15.61 -4.19 -22.46
C MET A 334 -16.97 -4.07 -23.13
N MET A 335 -17.38 -2.86 -23.48
CA MET A 335 -18.35 -2.67 -24.55
C MET A 335 -17.63 -3.10 -25.83
N ASP A 336 -17.88 -4.33 -26.24
CA ASP A 336 -17.39 -4.84 -27.52
C ASP A 336 -18.24 -4.23 -28.61
N PHE A 337 -17.74 -3.15 -29.21
CA PHE A 337 -18.39 -2.51 -30.37
C PHE A 337 -18.14 -3.31 -31.67
N GLU A 338 -17.38 -4.37 -31.63
CA GLU A 338 -17.07 -5.26 -32.75
C GLU A 338 -17.77 -6.63 -32.66
N ALA A 339 -18.60 -6.88 -31.65
CA ALA A 339 -19.48 -8.01 -31.71
C ALA A 339 -20.50 -7.73 -32.84
N GLU A 340 -20.21 -8.25 -34.00
CA GLU A 340 -21.21 -8.52 -35.05
C GLU A 340 -22.18 -9.59 -34.54
N ASP A 341 -22.86 -9.37 -33.44
CA ASP A 341 -24.15 -9.95 -33.22
C ASP A 341 -25.09 -9.22 -34.15
N LEU A 342 -25.11 -9.71 -35.40
CA LEU A 342 -26.21 -9.54 -36.30
C LEU A 342 -27.46 -9.91 -35.50
N ILE A 343 -28.13 -8.91 -34.94
CA ILE A 343 -29.52 -9.04 -34.53
C ILE A 343 -30.20 -9.50 -35.82
N ASP A 344 -30.51 -10.78 -35.87
CA ASP A 344 -31.30 -11.37 -36.95
C ASP A 344 -32.70 -10.72 -36.87
N ILE A 345 -32.79 -9.55 -37.49
CA ILE A 345 -34.08 -8.85 -37.64
C ILE A 345 -34.88 -9.73 -38.59
N PRO A 346 -35.90 -10.46 -38.11
CA PRO A 346 -36.70 -11.31 -39.01
C PRO A 346 -37.30 -10.40 -40.08
N VAL A 347 -36.86 -10.60 -41.29
CA VAL A 347 -37.44 -9.92 -42.48
C VAL A 347 -38.93 -10.27 -42.49
N ALA A 348 -39.77 -9.26 -42.34
CA ALA A 348 -41.20 -9.44 -42.40
C ALA A 348 -41.56 -10.03 -43.77
N THR A 349 -41.92 -11.30 -43.79
CA THR A 349 -42.49 -11.93 -44.98
C THR A 349 -43.88 -11.38 -45.21
N THR A 350 -44.15 -10.95 -46.44
CA THR A 350 -45.34 -10.19 -46.91
C THR A 350 -46.66 -10.97 -46.86
N ASP A 351 -46.71 -12.13 -46.18
CA ASP A 351 -47.90 -12.99 -46.20
C ASP A 351 -48.68 -13.09 -44.88
N VAL A 352 -48.43 -12.19 -43.91
CA VAL A 352 -49.24 -12.14 -42.70
C VAL A 352 -50.29 -11.04 -42.82
N ILE A 353 -51.54 -11.44 -43.00
CA ILE A 353 -52.71 -10.56 -42.93
C ILE A 353 -52.88 -10.10 -41.49
N TYR A 354 -52.48 -8.88 -41.18
CA TYR A 354 -52.73 -8.26 -39.88
C TYR A 354 -54.22 -7.93 -39.74
N GLN A 355 -54.95 -8.67 -38.92
CA GLN A 355 -56.26 -8.24 -38.47
C GLN A 355 -56.07 -7.17 -37.38
N MET A 356 -56.46 -5.93 -37.68
CA MET A 356 -56.52 -4.85 -36.70
C MET A 356 -57.48 -5.24 -35.57
N PRO A 357 -57.04 -5.11 -34.29
CA PRO A 357 -57.96 -5.30 -33.19
C PRO A 357 -59.06 -4.25 -33.23
N LYS A 358 -60.33 -4.65 -33.21
CA LYS A 358 -61.46 -3.74 -33.08
C LYS A 358 -61.47 -3.13 -31.69
N ALA A 359 -61.31 -1.80 -31.63
CA ALA A 359 -61.52 -1.05 -30.39
C ALA A 359 -62.99 -1.16 -29.98
N THR A 360 -63.26 -1.84 -28.86
CA THR A 360 -64.55 -1.78 -28.18
C THR A 360 -64.53 -0.55 -27.27
N THR A 361 -65.16 0.52 -27.72
CA THR A 361 -65.45 1.70 -26.89
C THR A 361 -66.58 1.37 -25.96
N CYS A 362 -66.33 1.39 -24.67
CA CYS A 362 -67.37 1.40 -23.65
C CYS A 362 -67.86 2.83 -23.49
N ASP A 363 -69.07 3.12 -23.92
CA ASP A 363 -69.69 4.46 -23.94
C ASP A 363 -69.98 5.07 -22.56
N ASN A 364 -69.57 4.45 -21.47
CA ASN A 364 -69.84 4.89 -20.08
C ASN A 364 -68.60 4.94 -19.17
N TYR A 365 -67.41 5.21 -19.73
CA TYR A 365 -66.21 5.41 -18.87
C TYR A 365 -66.06 6.90 -18.52
N ASN A 366 -66.36 7.26 -17.26
CA ASN A 366 -66.13 8.59 -16.71
C ASN A 366 -64.96 8.52 -15.71
N PRO A 367 -63.78 9.05 -16.05
CA PRO A 367 -62.59 8.96 -15.17
C PRO A 367 -62.65 9.86 -13.93
N PHE A 368 -63.69 10.67 -13.75
CA PHE A 368 -63.83 11.65 -12.66
C PHE A 368 -65.03 11.38 -11.72
N ALA A 369 -65.68 10.22 -11.77
CA ALA A 369 -66.71 9.87 -10.81
C ALA A 369 -66.06 9.18 -9.59
N SER A 370 -65.86 9.95 -8.53
CA SER A 370 -65.64 9.47 -7.20
C SER A 370 -66.99 9.18 -6.56
N GLU A 371 -67.31 7.90 -6.28
CA GLU A 371 -68.24 7.55 -5.16
C GLU A 371 -68.06 6.11 -4.74
N GLY A 372 -68.12 5.94 -3.44
CA GLY A 372 -67.83 4.72 -2.74
C GLY A 372 -68.93 3.65 -2.84
N GLY A 373 -68.58 2.46 -2.53
CA GLY A 373 -69.51 1.36 -2.31
C GLY A 373 -68.90 -0.03 -2.33
N ASN A 374 -68.94 -0.66 -1.19
CA ASN A 374 -68.61 -2.05 -0.88
C ASN A 374 -68.94 -3.06 -1.98
N SER A 375 -68.04 -4.02 -2.20
CA SER A 375 -68.42 -5.44 -2.20
C SER A 375 -67.24 -6.40 -2.41
N GLU A 376 -67.09 -7.26 -1.45
CA GLU A 376 -66.81 -8.71 -1.50
C GLU A 376 -65.61 -9.23 -2.31
N THR A 377 -64.67 -9.66 -1.51
CA THR A 377 -63.57 -10.57 -1.81
C THR A 377 -64.04 -11.91 -2.38
N ARG A 378 -63.48 -12.32 -3.50
CA ARG A 378 -63.33 -13.73 -3.88
C ARG A 378 -61.88 -14.03 -4.24
N PRO A 379 -61.34 -15.15 -3.77
CA PRO A 379 -59.92 -15.47 -3.98
C PRO A 379 -59.69 -16.09 -5.35
N ILE A 380 -58.73 -15.55 -6.10
CA ILE A 380 -58.22 -16.19 -7.32
C ILE A 380 -56.98 -17.00 -6.94
N LYS A 381 -57.08 -18.29 -7.21
CA LYS A 381 -55.98 -19.25 -7.10
C LYS A 381 -54.84 -18.91 -8.05
N SER A 382 -53.64 -18.87 -7.52
CA SER A 382 -52.39 -18.83 -8.25
C SER A 382 -52.17 -20.12 -9.02
N THR A 383 -51.97 -20.06 -10.30
CA THR A 383 -51.24 -21.05 -11.07
C THR A 383 -50.04 -20.37 -11.67
N LEU A 384 -48.88 -20.75 -11.20
CA LEU A 384 -47.57 -20.41 -11.82
C LEU A 384 -47.54 -20.97 -13.26
N SER A 385 -47.21 -20.12 -14.22
CA SER A 385 -46.54 -20.54 -15.44
C SER A 385 -45.54 -19.48 -15.87
N ASP A 386 -44.37 -19.94 -15.96
CA ASP A 386 -43.11 -19.40 -16.46
C ASP A 386 -43.25 -18.77 -17.85
N SER A 387 -42.90 -17.46 -17.98
CA SER A 387 -42.28 -16.93 -19.18
C SER A 387 -41.99 -15.42 -18.99
N GLY A 388 -40.71 -15.12 -18.88
CA GLY A 388 -40.18 -13.77 -18.71
C GLY A 388 -40.12 -12.98 -20.03
N TYR A 389 -41.22 -12.39 -20.43
CA TYR A 389 -41.26 -11.49 -21.61
C TYR A 389 -42.17 -10.26 -21.48
N ASP A 390 -42.46 -9.81 -20.26
CA ASP A 390 -43.35 -8.64 -20.09
C ASP A 390 -42.65 -7.29 -19.83
N PHE A 391 -41.34 -7.17 -20.17
CA PHE A 391 -40.61 -5.92 -19.93
C PHE A 391 -40.39 -5.03 -21.18
N ILE A 392 -40.82 -5.45 -22.36
CA ILE A 392 -40.51 -4.73 -23.61
C ILE A 392 -41.66 -3.85 -24.14
N ASN A 393 -42.87 -3.96 -23.60
CA ASN A 393 -44.06 -3.26 -24.18
C ASN A 393 -44.46 -1.96 -23.47
N ARG A 394 -43.57 -1.26 -22.77
CA ARG A 394 -43.88 0.05 -22.15
C ARG A 394 -43.10 1.27 -22.70
N THR A 395 -42.43 1.14 -23.83
CA THR A 395 -41.65 2.25 -24.41
C THR A 395 -42.03 2.61 -25.86
N ALA A 396 -43.25 2.35 -26.26
CA ALA A 396 -43.69 2.74 -27.58
C ALA A 396 -44.87 3.70 -27.51
N GLU A 397 -44.65 4.95 -27.10
CA GLU A 397 -45.46 6.14 -27.42
C GLU A 397 -44.70 7.38 -26.90
N MET A 398 -43.66 7.77 -27.62
CA MET A 398 -43.19 9.16 -27.63
C MET A 398 -43.10 9.63 -29.05
N ASP A 399 -44.04 10.53 -29.36
CA ASP A 399 -44.20 11.24 -30.63
C ASP A 399 -43.01 12.20 -30.82
N PHE A 400 -42.14 11.89 -31.80
CA PHE A 400 -41.06 12.77 -32.24
C PHE A 400 -41.49 13.60 -33.42
N SER A 401 -42.11 14.74 -33.18
CA SER A 401 -42.27 15.79 -34.20
C SER A 401 -41.19 16.87 -33.99
N LEU A 402 -40.20 16.88 -34.87
CA LEU A 402 -39.20 17.94 -34.97
C LEU A 402 -39.79 19.19 -35.60
N PRO A 403 -39.60 20.40 -35.04
CA PRO A 403 -39.89 21.65 -35.76
C PRO A 403 -38.75 21.99 -36.73
N PRO A 404 -39.04 22.77 -37.80
CA PRO A 404 -38.08 23.04 -38.86
C PRO A 404 -37.03 24.08 -38.45
N ILE A 405 -35.78 23.82 -38.83
CA ILE A 405 -34.64 24.70 -38.67
C ILE A 405 -34.72 25.88 -39.62
N SER A 406 -34.69 27.09 -39.10
CA SER A 406 -34.34 28.30 -39.87
C SER A 406 -33.47 29.24 -39.04
N GLY A 407 -32.23 29.40 -39.52
CA GLY A 407 -31.48 30.67 -39.49
C GLY A 407 -30.64 31.00 -38.27
N SER A 408 -29.34 30.86 -38.48
CA SER A 408 -28.22 31.77 -38.08
C SER A 408 -28.13 32.30 -36.64
N ASP A 409 -26.94 32.07 -36.16
CA ASP A 409 -26.10 32.90 -35.27
C ASP A 409 -25.97 32.46 -33.79
N GLU A 410 -24.69 32.40 -33.45
CA GLU A 410 -24.07 32.38 -32.10
C GLU A 410 -24.16 31.08 -31.30
N PHE A 411 -23.03 30.39 -31.29
CA PHE A 411 -22.73 29.30 -30.34
C PHE A 411 -22.44 29.89 -28.96
N ASP A 412 -23.41 29.91 -28.08
CA ASP A 412 -23.18 29.97 -26.66
C ASP A 412 -22.87 28.55 -26.16
N ILE A 413 -21.66 28.38 -25.66
CA ILE A 413 -21.25 27.15 -24.99
C ILE A 413 -21.95 27.13 -23.64
N ILE A 414 -23.05 26.41 -23.55
CA ILE A 414 -23.66 26.05 -22.28
C ILE A 414 -22.89 24.81 -21.76
N GLU A 415 -22.05 25.02 -20.76
CA GLU A 415 -21.51 23.92 -19.97
C GLU A 415 -22.68 23.14 -19.34
N SER A 416 -22.92 21.93 -19.86
CA SER A 416 -23.86 21.01 -19.25
C SER A 416 -23.23 20.41 -18.01
N GLU A 417 -23.67 20.85 -16.83
CA GLU A 417 -23.48 20.10 -15.61
C GLU A 417 -24.09 18.68 -15.78
N PRO A 418 -23.39 17.62 -15.39
CA PRO A 418 -23.96 16.29 -15.39
C PRO A 418 -25.01 16.21 -14.27
N ALA A 419 -26.27 16.31 -14.64
CA ALA A 419 -27.38 15.99 -13.75
C ALA A 419 -27.42 14.47 -13.53
N GLU A 420 -26.66 13.96 -12.58
CA GLU A 420 -26.93 12.68 -11.95
C GLU A 420 -28.15 12.84 -11.03
N GLN A 421 -29.32 12.78 -11.60
CA GLN A 421 -30.52 12.51 -10.82
C GLN A 421 -30.57 11.01 -10.47
N TYR A 422 -29.86 10.64 -9.41
CA TYR A 422 -30.27 9.49 -8.64
C TYR A 422 -31.63 9.83 -8.02
N LEU A 423 -32.68 9.12 -8.42
CA LEU A 423 -33.90 9.03 -7.65
C LEU A 423 -33.57 8.42 -6.29
N GLU A 424 -33.15 9.26 -5.36
CA GLU A 424 -33.19 8.94 -3.95
C GLU A 424 -34.66 8.84 -3.58
N LEU A 425 -35.14 7.60 -3.47
CA LEU A 425 -36.25 7.30 -2.58
C LEU A 425 -35.74 7.53 -1.14
N GLU A 426 -35.55 8.79 -0.77
CA GLU A 426 -35.52 9.18 0.63
C GLU A 426 -36.93 8.99 1.20
N SER A 427 -37.22 7.76 1.60
CA SER A 427 -38.06 7.60 2.77
C SER A 427 -37.29 8.31 3.88
N ALA A 428 -37.85 9.37 4.45
CA ALA A 428 -37.34 10.03 5.64
C ALA A 428 -37.12 8.94 6.71
N VAL A 429 -35.90 8.43 6.77
CA VAL A 429 -35.48 7.55 7.87
C VAL A 429 -35.42 8.46 9.06
N ASP A 430 -36.34 8.22 10.02
CA ASP A 430 -36.28 8.84 11.33
C ASP A 430 -34.85 8.68 11.86
N THR A 431 -34.10 9.78 11.84
CA THR A 431 -32.70 9.82 12.30
C THR A 431 -32.62 9.89 13.83
N THR A 432 -33.68 9.51 14.53
CA THR A 432 -33.68 9.46 15.99
C THR A 432 -32.75 8.35 16.47
N ILE A 433 -31.64 8.76 17.07
CA ILE A 433 -30.73 7.87 17.78
C ILE A 433 -31.40 7.45 19.07
N SER A 434 -31.40 6.18 19.34
CA SER A 434 -31.78 5.65 20.65
C SER A 434 -30.84 4.53 21.07
N ALA A 435 -30.71 4.35 22.39
CA ALA A 435 -29.95 3.25 22.99
C ALA A 435 -28.48 3.13 22.51
N VAL A 436 -27.69 4.19 22.70
CA VAL A 436 -26.25 4.11 22.51
C VAL A 436 -25.62 3.34 23.67
N HIS A 437 -24.87 2.26 23.36
CA HIS A 437 -24.18 1.47 24.36
C HIS A 437 -22.71 1.27 23.97
N TYR A 438 -21.80 1.64 24.85
CA TYR A 438 -20.38 1.38 24.69
C TYR A 438 -20.09 -0.11 24.86
N ILE A 439 -19.55 -0.76 23.82
CA ILE A 439 -19.26 -2.22 23.83
C ILE A 439 -17.84 -2.48 24.35
N GLY A 440 -16.91 -1.57 24.09
CA GLY A 440 -15.52 -1.69 24.53
C GLY A 440 -14.50 -1.31 23.45
N ARG A 441 -13.28 -1.02 23.86
CA ARG A 441 -12.17 -0.51 23.04
C ARG A 441 -12.56 0.77 22.28
N ARG A 442 -13.02 0.65 21.03
CA ARG A 442 -13.41 1.77 20.15
C ARG A 442 -14.79 1.56 19.51
N TYR A 443 -15.57 0.62 20.01
CA TYR A 443 -16.86 0.27 19.41
C TYR A 443 -18.02 0.56 20.35
N ALA A 444 -19.10 1.07 19.78
CA ALA A 444 -20.39 1.20 20.44
C ALA A 444 -21.50 0.62 19.54
N SER A 445 -22.62 0.21 20.15
CA SER A 445 -23.85 -0.08 19.44
C SER A 445 -24.83 1.06 19.62
N MET A 446 -25.66 1.28 18.62
CA MET A 446 -26.76 2.26 18.66
C MET A 446 -27.91 1.79 17.80
N MET A 447 -29.10 2.32 18.04
CA MET A 447 -30.23 2.10 17.15
C MET A 447 -30.52 3.38 16.36
N VAL A 448 -30.62 3.23 15.05
CA VAL A 448 -30.96 4.30 14.10
C VAL A 448 -32.21 3.87 13.34
N GLY A 449 -33.31 4.60 13.47
CA GLY A 449 -34.56 4.25 12.82
C GLY A 449 -35.10 2.85 13.16
N GLY A 450 -34.81 2.35 14.37
CA GLY A 450 -35.20 1.01 14.80
C GLY A 450 -34.29 -0.14 14.33
N VAL A 451 -33.22 0.15 13.61
CA VAL A 451 -32.22 -0.84 13.16
C VAL A 451 -30.99 -0.80 14.05
N LEU A 452 -30.51 -1.97 14.48
CA LEU A 452 -29.29 -2.10 15.27
C LEU A 452 -28.06 -1.80 14.39
N CYS A 453 -27.17 -0.91 14.87
CA CYS A 453 -25.96 -0.52 14.20
C CYS A 453 -24.75 -0.65 15.13
N ALA A 454 -23.60 -0.98 14.57
CA ALA A 454 -22.30 -0.87 15.22
C ALA A 454 -21.56 0.36 14.68
N ILE A 455 -20.95 1.13 15.59
CA ILE A 455 -20.19 2.34 15.26
C ILE A 455 -18.74 2.20 15.71
N ASP A 456 -17.80 2.65 14.88
CA ASP A 456 -16.38 2.81 15.24
C ASP A 456 -16.14 4.26 15.73
N LEU A 457 -16.03 4.45 17.03
CA LEU A 457 -15.87 5.76 17.68
C LEU A 457 -14.63 6.54 17.23
N THR A 458 -13.55 5.84 16.89
CA THR A 458 -12.33 6.49 16.40
C THR A 458 -12.54 7.09 15.02
N ARG A 459 -13.20 6.35 14.12
CA ARG A 459 -13.52 6.84 12.76
C ARG A 459 -14.61 7.91 12.80
N ALA A 460 -15.58 7.78 13.70
CA ALA A 460 -16.59 8.79 13.94
C ALA A 460 -15.94 10.12 14.38
N ARG A 461 -15.01 10.06 15.33
CA ARG A 461 -14.25 11.22 15.78
C ARG A 461 -13.39 11.83 14.65
N GLU A 462 -12.74 11.02 13.82
CA GLU A 462 -12.02 11.47 12.64
C GLU A 462 -12.93 12.29 11.70
N ARG A 463 -14.16 11.83 11.47
CA ARG A 463 -15.14 12.53 10.62
C ARG A 463 -15.58 13.86 11.24
N ILE A 464 -15.95 13.84 12.50
CA ILE A 464 -16.40 15.03 13.22
C ILE A 464 -15.31 16.12 13.22
N LEU A 465 -14.06 15.74 13.51
CA LEU A 465 -12.94 16.67 13.51
C LEU A 465 -12.62 17.20 12.10
N PHE A 466 -12.70 16.35 11.09
CA PHE A 466 -12.49 16.75 9.70
C PHE A 466 -13.52 17.80 9.25
N ASP A 467 -14.81 17.53 9.47
CA ASP A 467 -15.87 18.46 9.08
C ASP A 467 -15.74 19.79 9.85
N ARG A 468 -15.30 19.75 11.12
CA ARG A 468 -15.02 20.95 11.90
C ARG A 468 -13.84 21.74 11.36
N TYR A 469 -12.70 21.12 11.09
CA TYR A 469 -11.51 21.80 10.56
C TYR A 469 -11.75 22.33 9.15
N SER A 470 -12.47 21.61 8.30
CA SER A 470 -12.88 22.12 6.98
C SER A 470 -13.74 23.36 7.09
N ALA A 471 -14.72 23.38 8.00
CA ALA A 471 -15.55 24.55 8.21
C ALA A 471 -14.76 25.76 8.77
N LEU A 472 -13.70 25.53 9.56
CA LEU A 472 -12.81 26.60 10.04
C LEU A 472 -11.98 27.19 8.89
N LEU A 473 -11.46 26.36 7.98
CA LEU A 473 -10.71 26.79 6.80
C LEU A 473 -11.58 27.52 5.77
N ASP A 474 -12.88 27.22 5.72
CA ASP A 474 -13.87 27.91 4.86
C ASP A 474 -14.36 29.26 5.43
N GLY A 475 -13.74 29.76 6.49
CA GLY A 475 -14.02 31.08 7.08
C GLY A 475 -14.77 31.04 8.40
N GLY A 476 -14.74 29.91 9.10
CA GLY A 476 -15.24 29.79 10.47
C GLY A 476 -14.39 30.59 11.47
N LYS A 477 -14.96 30.83 12.66
CA LYS A 477 -14.22 31.45 13.78
C LYS A 477 -13.52 30.35 14.57
N SER A 478 -12.20 30.33 14.56
CA SER A 478 -11.40 29.42 15.37
C SER A 478 -11.36 29.85 16.83
N ILE A 479 -11.31 28.87 17.74
CA ILE A 479 -11.04 29.08 19.17
C ILE A 479 -9.61 28.58 19.39
N SER A 480 -8.71 29.52 19.72
CA SER A 480 -7.33 29.22 20.09
C SER A 480 -7.21 29.07 21.59
N GLN A 481 -6.65 27.96 22.04
CA GLN A 481 -6.27 27.77 23.45
C GLN A 481 -4.86 28.31 23.66
N GLN A 482 -4.72 29.34 24.46
CA GLN A 482 -3.43 29.93 24.80
C GLN A 482 -2.61 29.00 25.69
N LEU A 483 -1.33 28.84 25.34
CA LEU A 483 -0.38 28.06 26.10
C LEU A 483 0.18 28.91 27.26
N LEU A 484 0.30 28.30 28.44
CA LEU A 484 0.94 28.95 29.61
C LEU A 484 2.41 29.27 29.34
N PHE A 485 3.09 28.45 28.58
CA PHE A 485 4.47 28.61 28.13
C PHE A 485 4.51 28.44 26.62
N PRO A 486 4.94 29.48 25.87
CA PRO A 486 5.14 29.36 24.42
C PRO A 486 6.13 28.23 24.10
N GLN A 487 5.79 27.40 23.11
CA GLN A 487 6.71 26.37 22.60
C GLN A 487 7.52 26.93 21.45
N THR A 488 8.84 26.74 21.51
CA THR A 488 9.76 27.17 20.44
C THR A 488 10.15 25.98 19.58
N LEU A 489 9.98 26.10 18.26
CA LEU A 489 10.32 25.07 17.29
C LEU A 489 11.28 25.65 16.25
N THR A 490 12.30 24.87 15.87
CA THR A 490 13.23 25.25 14.80
C THR A 490 12.91 24.44 13.56
N LEU A 491 12.60 25.11 12.45
CA LEU A 491 12.23 24.53 11.16
C LEU A 491 13.41 24.61 10.19
N SER A 492 13.38 23.80 9.14
CA SER A 492 14.26 24.00 7.98
C SER A 492 13.83 25.25 7.20
N GLU A 493 14.69 25.79 6.36
CA GLU A 493 14.41 26.98 5.55
C GLU A 493 13.21 26.77 4.61
N ALA A 494 13.06 25.56 4.06
CA ALA A 494 11.93 25.19 3.21
C ALA A 494 10.61 25.10 3.99
N GLU A 495 10.62 24.49 5.17
CA GLU A 495 9.44 24.38 6.05
C GLU A 495 9.02 25.74 6.59
N PHE A 496 9.99 26.62 6.90
CA PHE A 496 9.70 27.97 7.37
C PHE A 496 9.04 28.82 6.29
N SER A 497 9.54 28.77 5.04
CA SER A 497 8.93 29.47 3.90
C SER A 497 7.51 28.96 3.60
N LEU A 498 7.30 27.64 3.72
CA LEU A 498 5.99 27.03 3.54
C LEU A 498 5.01 27.47 4.64
N LEU A 499 5.47 27.52 5.89
CA LEU A 499 4.66 28.03 7.01
C LEU A 499 4.26 29.50 6.81
N GLU A 500 5.21 30.34 6.35
CA GLU A 500 4.95 31.74 6.07
C GLU A 500 3.89 31.94 4.98
N GLU A 501 3.91 31.13 3.93
CA GLU A 501 2.90 31.13 2.86
C GLU A 501 1.50 30.79 3.39
N TRP A 502 1.40 29.81 4.30
CA TRP A 502 0.11 29.29 4.81
C TRP A 502 -0.27 29.78 6.21
N MET A 503 0.35 30.85 6.68
CA MET A 503 0.11 31.40 8.02
C MET A 503 -1.37 31.73 8.30
N VAL A 504 -2.10 32.18 7.28
CA VAL A 504 -3.54 32.52 7.39
C VAL A 504 -4.37 31.27 7.70
N ASP A 505 -4.06 30.15 7.05
CA ASP A 505 -4.79 28.88 7.24
C ASP A 505 -4.41 28.24 8.59
N PHE A 506 -3.15 28.35 9.04
CA PHE A 506 -2.77 27.95 10.40
C PHE A 506 -3.51 28.76 11.45
N ALA A 507 -3.64 30.07 11.28
CA ALA A 507 -4.42 30.92 12.18
C ALA A 507 -5.93 30.57 12.14
N ALA A 508 -6.48 30.25 10.96
CA ALA A 508 -7.86 29.78 10.82
C ALA A 508 -8.12 28.47 11.55
N LEU A 509 -7.15 27.55 11.57
CA LEU A 509 -7.22 26.30 12.35
C LEU A 509 -7.12 26.53 13.87
N GLY A 510 -6.67 27.70 14.32
CA GLY A 510 -6.55 28.06 15.72
C GLY A 510 -5.13 28.04 16.27
N PHE A 511 -4.12 27.95 15.41
CA PHE A 511 -2.73 28.13 15.83
C PHE A 511 -2.40 29.63 15.95
N ASP A 512 -1.80 30.04 17.07
CA ASP A 512 -1.21 31.36 17.26
C ASP A 512 0.31 31.21 17.22
N ILE A 513 0.90 31.55 16.06
CA ILE A 513 2.33 31.33 15.76
C ILE A 513 2.98 32.68 15.51
N SER A 514 4.12 32.94 16.15
CA SER A 514 4.97 34.09 15.90
C SER A 514 6.31 33.68 15.32
N LEU A 515 6.69 34.29 14.19
CA LEU A 515 7.93 34.01 13.48
C LEU A 515 9.10 34.76 14.16
N GLN A 516 10.23 34.07 14.32
CA GLN A 516 11.47 34.66 14.84
C GLN A 516 12.61 34.55 13.81
N SER A 517 13.67 35.32 14.02
CA SER A 517 14.87 35.26 13.19
C SER A 517 15.58 33.89 13.33
N GLY A 518 16.10 33.35 12.22
CA GLY A 518 16.84 32.08 12.22
C GLY A 518 15.95 30.83 12.08
N CYS A 519 14.87 30.92 11.28
CA CYS A 519 13.94 29.78 11.00
C CYS A 519 13.33 29.19 12.29
N THR A 520 13.12 30.02 13.31
CA THR A 520 12.54 29.63 14.59
C THR A 520 11.14 30.20 14.71
N ILE A 521 10.21 29.42 15.25
CA ILE A 521 8.83 29.84 15.49
C ILE A 521 8.49 29.69 16.97
N ASN A 522 7.67 30.61 17.48
CA ASN A 522 7.05 30.50 18.81
C ASN A 522 5.55 30.23 18.63
N ILE A 523 5.07 29.19 19.27
CA ILE A 523 3.67 28.79 19.29
C ILE A 523 3.09 29.27 20.62
N ASN A 524 2.21 30.26 20.57
CA ASN A 524 1.57 30.87 21.73
C ASN A 524 0.19 30.24 21.99
N GLY A 525 -0.48 29.76 20.96
CA GLY A 525 -1.80 29.16 21.05
C GLY A 525 -1.99 28.03 20.06
N ILE A 526 -2.89 27.10 20.37
CA ILE A 526 -3.20 25.89 19.62
C ILE A 526 -4.72 25.67 19.48
N PRO A 527 -5.18 24.90 18.51
CA PRO A 527 -6.58 24.46 18.44
C PRO A 527 -7.03 23.81 19.75
N ALA A 528 -8.27 24.06 20.17
CA ALA A 528 -8.79 23.60 21.46
C ALA A 528 -8.79 22.06 21.62
N GLU A 529 -8.85 21.34 20.52
CA GLU A 529 -8.84 19.87 20.46
C GLU A 529 -7.43 19.27 20.49
N LEU A 530 -6.39 20.07 20.17
CA LEU A 530 -5.01 19.63 20.12
C LEU A 530 -4.40 19.58 21.52
N SER A 531 -3.67 18.51 21.86
CA SER A 531 -2.95 18.45 23.11
C SER A 531 -1.57 19.09 23.01
N ALA A 532 -1.17 19.78 24.08
CA ALA A 532 0.11 20.48 24.18
C ALA A 532 1.33 19.57 23.96
N GLU A 533 1.21 18.27 24.25
CA GLU A 533 2.30 17.28 24.09
C GLU A 533 2.61 16.88 22.64
N ARG A 534 1.75 17.26 21.69
CA ARG A 534 1.86 16.85 20.29
C ARG A 534 1.92 18.01 19.29
N ILE A 535 2.19 19.18 19.77
CA ILE A 535 2.21 20.41 18.96
C ILE A 535 3.27 20.29 17.85
N ASP A 536 4.48 19.88 18.21
CA ASP A 536 5.60 19.68 17.30
C ASP A 536 5.26 18.68 16.20
N ILE A 537 4.72 17.52 16.57
CA ILE A 537 4.32 16.47 15.63
C ILE A 537 3.23 16.98 14.67
N ALA A 538 2.21 17.66 15.21
CA ALA A 538 1.10 18.17 14.41
C ALA A 538 1.56 19.23 13.38
N ILE A 539 2.45 20.14 13.77
CA ILE A 539 3.00 21.14 12.85
C ILE A 539 3.85 20.49 11.76
N TYR A 540 4.74 19.54 12.12
CA TYR A 540 5.53 18.83 11.12
C TYR A 540 4.65 18.00 10.16
N GLU A 541 3.62 17.30 10.66
CA GLU A 541 2.68 16.54 9.83
C GLU A 541 1.90 17.47 8.87
N LEU A 542 1.49 18.65 9.32
CA LEU A 542 0.83 19.66 8.49
C LEU A 542 1.77 20.20 7.41
N LEU A 543 2.99 20.59 7.75
CA LEU A 543 3.99 21.07 6.79
C LEU A 543 4.36 20.01 5.77
N GLN A 544 4.53 18.75 6.19
CA GLN A 544 4.75 17.64 5.26
C GLN A 544 3.56 17.42 4.31
N SER A 545 2.34 17.58 4.79
CA SER A 545 1.15 17.46 3.95
C SER A 545 1.05 18.55 2.89
N LEU A 546 1.52 19.77 3.22
CA LEU A 546 1.56 20.91 2.30
C LEU A 546 2.71 20.83 1.28
N ALA A 547 3.80 20.16 1.63
CA ALA A 547 4.95 19.94 0.73
C ALA A 547 4.63 18.98 -0.43
N LEU A 548 3.53 18.22 -0.35
CA LEU A 548 3.09 17.35 -1.44
C LEU A 548 2.52 18.20 -2.60
N PRO A 549 2.85 17.87 -3.87
CA PRO A 549 2.34 18.62 -5.02
C PRO A 549 0.83 18.39 -5.16
N HIS A 550 0.05 19.43 -4.88
CA HIS A 550 -1.38 19.49 -5.15
C HIS A 550 -1.65 20.67 -6.10
N GLU A 551 -2.39 20.41 -7.18
CA GLU A 551 -2.64 21.39 -8.24
C GLU A 551 -3.61 22.50 -7.82
N VAL A 552 -4.46 22.26 -6.80
CA VAL A 552 -5.53 23.18 -6.38
C VAL A 552 -5.42 23.50 -4.89
N GLU A 553 -5.55 24.78 -4.54
CA GLU A 553 -5.48 25.30 -3.16
C GLU A 553 -6.53 24.67 -2.24
N SER A 554 -7.75 24.44 -2.73
CA SER A 554 -8.81 23.77 -1.98
C SER A 554 -8.43 22.34 -1.55
N MET A 555 -7.72 21.59 -2.39
CA MET A 555 -7.23 20.25 -2.04
C MET A 555 -6.17 20.27 -0.94
N ARG A 556 -5.34 21.33 -0.88
CA ARG A 556 -4.35 21.50 0.19
C ARG A 556 -5.04 21.77 1.53
N ARG A 557 -6.06 22.63 1.57
CA ARG A 557 -6.87 22.91 2.77
C ARG A 557 -7.58 21.65 3.26
N GLU A 558 -8.19 20.89 2.36
CA GLU A 558 -8.80 19.61 2.69
C GLU A 558 -7.78 18.62 3.27
N GLN A 559 -6.58 18.57 2.71
CA GLN A 559 -5.50 17.72 3.21
C GLN A 559 -4.99 18.16 4.58
N MET A 560 -4.92 19.47 4.86
CA MET A 560 -4.60 19.99 6.20
C MET A 560 -5.65 19.55 7.22
N ALA A 561 -6.94 19.73 6.91
CA ALA A 561 -8.04 19.30 7.77
C ALA A 561 -7.99 17.79 8.04
N LEU A 562 -7.73 16.98 7.00
CA LEU A 562 -7.62 15.53 7.10
C LEU A 562 -6.44 15.09 7.96
N THR A 563 -5.28 15.72 7.77
CA THR A 563 -4.05 15.39 8.52
C THR A 563 -4.24 15.66 10.00
N LEU A 564 -4.79 16.83 10.35
CA LEU A 564 -5.05 17.21 11.74
C LEU A 564 -6.13 16.34 12.39
N ALA A 565 -7.21 16.03 11.66
CA ALA A 565 -8.27 15.15 12.14
C ALA A 565 -7.76 13.72 12.43
N LYS A 566 -6.90 13.17 11.56
CA LYS A 566 -6.27 11.85 11.76
C LYS A 566 -5.33 11.84 12.94
N SER A 567 -4.49 12.85 13.07
CA SER A 567 -3.53 12.96 14.17
C SER A 567 -4.22 12.96 15.52
N GLU A 568 -5.35 13.69 15.65
CA GLU A 568 -6.12 13.77 16.89
C GLU A 568 -7.02 12.56 17.13
N ALA A 569 -7.63 11.98 16.08
CA ALA A 569 -8.45 10.78 16.21
C ALA A 569 -7.61 9.54 16.58
N ALA A 570 -6.34 9.49 16.20
CA ALA A 570 -5.43 8.38 16.51
C ALA A 570 -4.98 8.33 17.98
N LYS A 571 -5.31 9.33 18.79
CA LYS A 571 -5.08 9.32 20.25
C LYS A 571 -5.67 8.04 20.86
N ARG A 572 -4.91 7.34 21.67
CA ARG A 572 -5.41 6.25 22.51
C ARG A 572 -6.29 6.84 23.62
N VAL A 573 -7.56 7.06 23.32
CA VAL A 573 -8.57 7.46 24.29
C VAL A 573 -9.27 6.20 24.78
N GLN A 574 -9.38 6.04 26.09
CA GLN A 574 -10.34 5.11 26.66
C GLN A 574 -11.71 5.81 26.63
N TYR A 575 -12.57 5.38 25.73
CA TYR A 575 -13.91 5.92 25.62
C TYR A 575 -14.76 5.48 26.81
N SER A 576 -15.56 6.39 27.34
CA SER A 576 -16.62 6.11 28.31
C SER A 576 -17.98 5.98 27.61
N GLN A 577 -19.01 5.57 28.35
CA GLN A 577 -20.39 5.57 27.86
C GLN A 577 -20.83 6.99 27.41
N ALA A 578 -20.51 8.01 28.20
CA ALA A 578 -20.85 9.40 27.88
C ALA A 578 -20.13 9.90 26.61
N ASP A 579 -18.86 9.51 26.41
CA ASP A 579 -18.13 9.83 25.18
C ASP A 579 -18.77 9.17 23.94
N ALA A 580 -19.22 7.92 24.07
CA ALA A 580 -19.88 7.20 22.98
C ALA A 580 -21.21 7.87 22.58
N GLU A 581 -22.01 8.31 23.57
CA GLU A 581 -23.25 9.06 23.34
C GLU A 581 -22.98 10.39 22.64
N ALA A 582 -22.05 11.18 23.15
CA ALA A 582 -21.71 12.48 22.58
C ALA A 582 -21.13 12.38 21.15
N ILE A 583 -20.29 11.37 20.88
CA ILE A 583 -19.73 11.13 19.54
C ILE A 583 -20.84 10.70 18.58
N ALA A 584 -21.75 9.80 19.01
CA ALA A 584 -22.84 9.35 18.16
C ALA A 584 -23.78 10.50 17.77
N GLU A 585 -24.14 11.37 18.73
CA GLU A 585 -24.96 12.56 18.48
C GLU A 585 -24.28 13.52 17.49
N GLN A 586 -23.00 13.84 17.71
CA GLN A 586 -22.26 14.75 16.85
C GLN A 586 -22.07 14.19 15.44
N LEU A 587 -21.85 12.86 15.30
CA LEU A 587 -21.68 12.21 14.01
C LEU A 587 -22.95 12.36 13.14
N MET A 588 -24.13 12.24 13.71
CA MET A 588 -25.38 12.35 12.95
C MET A 588 -25.68 13.76 12.45
N VAL A 589 -24.98 14.77 12.96
CA VAL A 589 -25.03 16.16 12.47
C VAL A 589 -24.09 16.33 11.24
N CYS A 590 -23.11 15.44 11.05
CA CYS A 590 -22.20 15.51 9.92
C CYS A 590 -22.92 15.18 8.60
N LYS A 591 -22.53 15.88 7.51
CA LYS A 591 -23.12 15.64 6.17
C LYS A 591 -22.95 14.19 5.71
N GLU A 592 -21.80 13.59 5.99
CA GLU A 592 -21.48 12.19 5.67
C GLU A 592 -21.18 11.40 6.94
N HIS A 593 -22.16 10.81 7.55
CA HIS A 593 -22.01 10.03 8.78
C HIS A 593 -21.67 8.56 8.57
N LYS A 594 -21.76 8.03 7.34
CA LYS A 594 -21.52 6.61 7.02
C LYS A 594 -20.06 6.26 6.82
N THR A 595 -19.28 7.21 6.27
CA THR A 595 -17.88 7.00 5.89
C THR A 595 -16.96 8.06 6.52
N SER A 596 -15.77 7.61 6.96
CA SER A 596 -14.73 8.55 7.41
C SER A 596 -14.13 9.31 6.22
N PRO A 597 -13.46 10.45 6.43
CA PRO A 597 -12.76 11.17 5.37
C PRO A 597 -11.69 10.32 4.67
N SER A 598 -11.21 9.27 5.35
CA SER A 598 -10.28 8.26 4.79
C SER A 598 -10.99 7.16 3.98
N GLY A 599 -12.30 7.24 3.71
CA GLY A 599 -13.08 6.25 2.95
C GLY A 599 -13.42 4.96 3.73
N LYS A 600 -13.29 4.95 5.07
CA LYS A 600 -13.57 3.76 5.90
C LYS A 600 -14.99 3.85 6.47
N THR A 601 -15.70 2.73 6.51
CA THR A 601 -17.04 2.64 7.11
C THR A 601 -17.01 3.00 8.59
N ILE A 602 -17.89 3.90 9.02
CA ILE A 602 -18.08 4.32 10.41
C ILE A 602 -19.21 3.51 11.04
N ILE A 603 -20.36 3.43 10.37
CA ILE A 603 -21.57 2.77 10.84
C ILE A 603 -21.81 1.51 10.01
N THR A 604 -22.02 0.39 10.67
CA THR A 604 -22.42 -0.87 10.05
C THR A 604 -23.78 -1.29 10.58
N TYR A 605 -24.74 -1.49 9.69
CA TYR A 605 -26.07 -1.99 10.02
C TYR A 605 -26.01 -3.51 10.23
N ILE A 606 -26.68 -3.98 11.28
CA ILE A 606 -26.75 -5.40 11.63
C ILE A 606 -28.17 -5.86 11.36
N THR A 607 -28.34 -6.65 10.33
CA THR A 607 -29.66 -7.20 9.95
C THR A 607 -30.04 -8.43 10.79
N LEU A 608 -31.30 -8.77 10.82
CA LEU A 608 -31.75 -10.00 11.48
C LEU A 608 -31.13 -11.24 10.83
N ASP A 609 -30.95 -11.23 9.52
CA ASP A 609 -30.31 -12.32 8.78
C ASP A 609 -28.83 -12.49 9.17
N ASP A 610 -28.09 -11.38 9.40
CA ASP A 610 -26.72 -11.44 9.91
C ASP A 610 -26.65 -12.09 11.29
N ILE A 611 -27.63 -11.81 12.14
CA ILE A 611 -27.73 -12.41 13.49
C ILE A 611 -28.04 -13.89 13.37
N GLN A 612 -29.01 -14.27 12.54
CA GLN A 612 -29.37 -15.67 12.32
C GLN A 612 -28.22 -16.50 11.76
N GLN A 613 -27.49 -15.94 10.77
CA GLN A 613 -26.33 -16.61 10.16
C GLN A 613 -25.19 -16.85 11.16
N LYS A 614 -25.05 -16.01 12.19
CA LYS A 614 -24.02 -16.16 13.23
C LYS A 614 -24.46 -17.06 14.39
N LEU A 615 -25.76 -17.30 14.55
CA LEU A 615 -26.31 -18.17 15.59
C LEU A 615 -26.58 -19.60 15.08
N ALA A 616 -26.63 -19.82 13.77
CA ALA A 616 -26.72 -21.14 13.14
C ALA A 616 -25.34 -21.79 13.02
#